data_2f5b121af899c937ef4ad722afb1c0b1
#
_entry.id   2f5b121af899c937ef4ad722afb1c0b1
#
_cell.length_a   1.000
_cell.length_b   1.000
_cell.length_c   1.000
_cell.angle_alpha   90.00
_cell.angle_beta   90.00
_cell.angle_gamma   90.00
#
_symmetry.space_group_name_H-M   'P 1'
#
loop_
_entity.id
_entity.type
_entity.pdbx_description
1 polymer ?
#
loop_
_entity_poly.entity_id
_entity_poly.type
_entity_poly.pdbx_seq_one_letter_code
_entity_poly.pdbx_strand_id
1 'polypeptide(L)'
;MMTVKECYESMEADFEGVIGRMGSEEMVKRFALKFLDDPSYSNLEKAIPEQNAEEAFRAAHTIKGLCLNLGFDRLYKVSAELTEKLRGRELDGYEALYGNVQTEYKNTIDAIRKIEE
;
A
#
# COMPACT_ATOMS: atom_id res chain seq x y z
N MET A 1 22.35 -1.70 2.13
CA MET A 1 21.33 -1.19 1.22
C MET A 1 20.83 -2.33 0.33
N MET A 2 19.59 -2.25 -0.11
CA MET A 2 18.96 -3.31 -0.90
C MET A 2 18.74 -2.89 -2.35
N THR A 3 18.76 -3.87 -3.25
CA THR A 3 18.24 -3.66 -4.60
C THR A 3 16.71 -3.72 -4.53
N VAL A 4 16.04 -3.23 -5.57
CA VAL A 4 14.58 -3.33 -5.64
C VAL A 4 14.12 -4.79 -5.62
N LYS A 5 14.88 -5.68 -6.27
CA LYS A 5 14.57 -7.11 -6.26
C LYS A 5 14.62 -7.68 -4.85
N GLU A 6 15.67 -7.35 -4.08
CA GLU A 6 15.80 -7.80 -2.70
C GLU A 6 14.67 -7.25 -1.81
N CYS A 7 14.26 -6.00 -2.06
CA CYS A 7 13.14 -5.40 -1.36
C CYS A 7 11.87 -6.23 -1.57
N TYR A 8 11.56 -6.56 -2.82
CA TYR A 8 10.38 -7.36 -3.14
C TYR A 8 10.48 -8.76 -2.54
N GLU A 9 11.66 -9.38 -2.59
CA GLU A 9 11.86 -10.69 -1.99
C GLU A 9 11.65 -10.66 -0.48
N SER A 10 12.08 -9.59 0.18
CA SER A 10 11.89 -9.45 1.63
C SER A 10 10.41 -9.32 2.00
N MET A 11 9.59 -8.86 1.10
CA MET A 11 8.13 -8.75 1.28
C MET A 11 7.38 -9.98 0.77
N GLU A 12 8.10 -10.97 0.27
CA GLU A 12 7.52 -12.18 -0.34
C GLU A 12 6.58 -11.85 -1.52
N ALA A 13 6.94 -10.80 -2.26
CA ALA A 13 6.16 -10.34 -3.41
C ALA A 13 6.70 -10.91 -4.72
N ASP A 14 5.84 -10.98 -5.74
CA ASP A 14 6.20 -11.52 -7.06
C ASP A 14 6.87 -10.46 -7.93
N PHE A 15 8.18 -10.33 -7.77
CA PHE A 15 8.95 -9.33 -8.50
C PHE A 15 8.89 -9.53 -10.02
N GLU A 16 8.99 -10.78 -10.47
CA GLU A 16 8.96 -11.08 -11.90
C GLU A 16 7.63 -10.68 -12.55
N GLY A 17 6.52 -10.91 -11.86
CA GLY A 17 5.21 -10.49 -12.33
C GLY A 17 5.09 -9.00 -12.46
N VAL A 18 5.66 -8.25 -11.50
CA VAL A 18 5.64 -6.80 -11.53
C VAL A 18 6.50 -6.26 -12.68
N ILE A 19 7.68 -6.84 -12.92
CA ILE A 19 8.52 -6.48 -14.07
C ILE A 19 7.74 -6.68 -15.38
N GLY A 20 7.00 -7.78 -15.47
CA GLY A 20 6.19 -8.08 -16.65
C GLY A 20 5.17 -7.00 -16.96
N ARG A 21 4.58 -6.41 -15.90
CA ARG A 21 3.61 -5.33 -16.06
C ARG A 21 4.25 -3.98 -16.34
N MET A 22 5.37 -3.68 -15.67
CA MET A 22 6.00 -2.35 -15.74
C MET A 22 7.07 -2.22 -16.80
N GLY A 23 7.56 -3.33 -17.33
CA GLY A 23 8.49 -3.36 -18.45
C GLY A 23 9.94 -3.54 -18.07
N SER A 24 10.38 -3.08 -16.90
CA SER A 24 11.79 -3.21 -16.51
C SER A 24 11.94 -3.08 -15.00
N GLU A 25 13.07 -3.57 -14.49
CA GLU A 25 13.44 -3.43 -13.09
C GLU A 25 13.59 -1.97 -12.69
N GLU A 26 14.14 -1.14 -13.59
CA GLU A 26 14.30 0.29 -13.35
C GLU A 26 12.95 0.98 -13.15
N MET A 27 11.95 0.62 -13.92
CA MET A 27 10.61 1.18 -13.78
C MET A 27 9.97 0.74 -12.47
N VAL A 28 10.15 -0.51 -12.08
CA VAL A 28 9.66 -1.00 -10.79
C VAL A 28 10.26 -0.19 -9.66
N LYS A 29 11.59 0.02 -9.70
CA LYS A 29 12.29 0.81 -8.68
C LYS A 29 11.73 2.23 -8.61
N ARG A 30 11.55 2.87 -9.76
CA ARG A 30 11.03 4.23 -9.83
C ARG A 30 9.66 4.34 -9.17
N PHE A 31 8.74 3.44 -9.52
CA PHE A 31 7.38 3.49 -8.98
C PHE A 31 7.34 3.10 -7.50
N ALA A 32 8.18 2.15 -7.08
CA ALA A 32 8.27 1.79 -5.66
C ALA A 32 8.74 2.99 -4.83
N LEU A 33 9.78 3.69 -5.28
CA LEU A 33 10.27 4.87 -4.57
C LEU A 33 9.24 5.99 -4.56
N LYS A 34 8.48 6.17 -5.64
CA LYS A 34 7.40 7.15 -5.70
C LYS A 34 6.31 6.88 -4.68
N PHE A 35 6.11 5.62 -4.33
CA PHE A 35 5.11 5.26 -3.32
C PHE A 35 5.39 5.92 -1.97
N LEU A 36 6.65 6.19 -1.66
CA LEU A 36 7.03 6.88 -0.42
C LEU A 36 6.40 8.28 -0.32
N ASP A 37 6.13 8.92 -1.46
CA ASP A 37 5.59 10.28 -1.50
C ASP A 37 4.09 10.31 -1.77
N ASP A 38 3.45 9.14 -1.91
CA ASP A 38 2.03 9.08 -2.21
C ASP A 38 1.21 9.51 -0.98
N PRO A 39 0.23 10.42 -1.15
CA PRO A 39 -0.51 10.98 -0.02
C PRO A 39 -1.66 10.10 0.48
N SER A 40 -1.94 8.97 -0.19
CA SER A 40 -3.15 8.19 0.11
C SER A 40 -3.21 7.69 1.55
N TYR A 41 -2.09 7.19 2.08
CA TYR A 41 -2.08 6.71 3.46
C TYR A 41 -2.27 7.86 4.46
N SER A 42 -1.61 9.00 4.25
CA SER A 42 -1.81 10.15 5.14
C SER A 42 -3.24 10.67 5.05
N ASN A 43 -3.88 10.59 3.89
CA ASN A 43 -5.29 10.96 3.73
C ASN A 43 -6.18 10.00 4.52
N LEU A 44 -5.88 8.70 4.51
CA LEU A 44 -6.60 7.72 5.31
C LEU A 44 -6.44 8.02 6.80
N GLU A 45 -5.20 8.22 7.22
CA GLU A 45 -4.85 8.50 8.61
C GLU A 45 -5.56 9.73 9.14
N LYS A 46 -5.73 10.74 8.30
CA LYS A 46 -6.45 11.97 8.65
C LYS A 46 -7.95 11.77 8.69
N ALA A 47 -8.49 11.01 7.76
CA ALA A 47 -9.93 10.80 7.64
C ALA A 47 -10.53 10.06 8.84
N ILE A 48 -9.76 9.15 9.45
CA ILE A 48 -10.23 8.33 10.57
C ILE A 48 -10.63 9.19 11.78
N PRO A 49 -9.74 10.04 12.36
CA PRO A 49 -10.15 10.86 13.50
C PRO A 49 -11.20 11.91 13.16
N GLU A 50 -11.25 12.33 11.90
CA GLU A 50 -12.28 13.25 11.43
C GLU A 50 -13.63 12.57 11.20
N GLN A 51 -13.67 11.25 11.35
CA GLN A 51 -14.86 10.43 11.09
C GLN A 51 -15.42 10.63 9.68
N ASN A 52 -14.53 10.90 8.74
CA ASN A 52 -14.90 11.11 7.35
C ASN A 52 -14.84 9.77 6.60
N ALA A 53 -15.93 9.02 6.67
CA ALA A 53 -16.00 7.68 6.08
C ALA A 53 -15.83 7.69 4.57
N GLU A 54 -16.32 8.72 3.88
CA GLU A 54 -16.17 8.85 2.43
C GLU A 54 -14.70 8.97 2.03
N GLU A 55 -13.95 9.87 2.71
CA GLU A 55 -12.53 10.05 2.43
C GLU A 55 -11.72 8.83 2.84
N ALA A 56 -12.08 8.18 3.96
CA ALA A 56 -11.41 6.96 4.40
C ALA A 56 -11.59 5.86 3.34
N PHE A 57 -12.79 5.71 2.80
CA PHE A 57 -13.05 4.74 1.73
C PHE A 57 -12.21 5.04 0.50
N ARG A 58 -12.21 6.30 0.04
CA ARG A 58 -11.43 6.70 -1.14
C ARG A 58 -9.95 6.42 -0.97
N ALA A 59 -9.41 6.77 0.20
CA ALA A 59 -7.98 6.57 0.48
C ALA A 59 -7.64 5.08 0.50
N ALA A 60 -8.43 4.27 1.17
CA ALA A 60 -8.22 2.83 1.22
C ALA A 60 -8.30 2.20 -0.19
N HIS A 61 -9.27 2.63 -0.98
CA HIS A 61 -9.44 2.15 -2.34
C HIS A 61 -8.24 2.52 -3.22
N THR A 62 -7.72 3.74 -3.07
CA THR A 62 -6.54 4.18 -3.83
C THR A 62 -5.31 3.39 -3.43
N ILE A 63 -5.08 3.17 -2.14
CA ILE A 63 -3.96 2.34 -1.66
C ILE A 63 -4.06 0.94 -2.26
N LYS A 64 -5.25 0.35 -2.23
CA LYS A 64 -5.49 -0.98 -2.81
C LYS A 64 -5.06 -1.02 -4.27
N GLY A 65 -5.48 -0.03 -5.07
CA GLY A 65 -5.15 0.04 -6.49
C GLY A 65 -3.66 0.20 -6.75
N LEU A 66 -2.99 1.05 -5.97
CA LEU A 66 -1.53 1.24 -6.08
C LEU A 66 -0.80 -0.06 -5.76
N CYS A 67 -1.21 -0.75 -4.70
CA CYS A 67 -0.56 -2.00 -4.29
C CYS A 67 -0.77 -3.12 -5.30
N LEU A 68 -1.93 -3.14 -5.95
CA LEU A 68 -2.19 -4.12 -7.01
C LEU A 68 -1.17 -3.96 -8.15
N ASN A 69 -0.96 -2.73 -8.59
CA ASN A 69 -0.03 -2.44 -9.68
C ASN A 69 1.43 -2.67 -9.29
N LEU A 70 1.80 -2.27 -8.08
CA LEU A 70 3.17 -2.39 -7.58
C LEU A 70 3.51 -3.78 -7.06
N GLY A 71 2.52 -4.64 -6.88
CA GLY A 71 2.76 -5.99 -6.38
C GLY A 71 3.05 -6.05 -4.89
N PHE A 72 2.59 -5.08 -4.12
CA PHE A 72 2.72 -5.09 -2.66
C PHE A 72 1.59 -5.93 -2.08
N ASP A 73 1.69 -7.24 -2.21
CA ASP A 73 0.58 -8.17 -1.98
C ASP A 73 0.02 -8.16 -0.56
N ARG A 74 0.88 -8.02 0.45
CA ARG A 74 0.41 -7.98 1.84
C ARG A 74 -0.41 -6.73 2.12
N LEU A 75 0.11 -5.57 1.69
CA LEU A 75 -0.61 -4.31 1.88
C LEU A 75 -1.87 -4.30 1.01
N TYR A 76 -1.80 -4.89 -0.18
CA TYR A 76 -2.99 -5.01 -1.04
C TYR A 76 -4.11 -5.74 -0.31
N LYS A 77 -3.81 -6.91 0.27
CA LYS A 77 -4.81 -7.73 0.92
C LYS A 77 -5.54 -6.99 2.05
N VAL A 78 -4.78 -6.36 2.94
CA VAL A 78 -5.38 -5.67 4.08
C VAL A 78 -6.09 -4.39 3.65
N SER A 79 -5.58 -3.71 2.62
CA SER A 79 -6.24 -2.51 2.06
C SER A 79 -7.56 -2.87 1.38
N ALA A 80 -7.59 -4.02 0.70
CA ALA A 80 -8.82 -4.53 0.07
C ALA A 80 -9.88 -4.83 1.12
N GLU A 81 -9.48 -5.46 2.22
CA GLU A 81 -10.40 -5.78 3.32
C GLU A 81 -10.97 -4.52 3.95
N LEU A 82 -10.13 -3.51 4.19
CA LEU A 82 -10.59 -2.24 4.74
C LEU A 82 -11.49 -1.51 3.74
N THR A 83 -11.13 -1.54 2.46
CA THR A 83 -11.95 -0.92 1.41
C THR A 83 -13.37 -1.51 1.42
N GLU A 84 -13.47 -2.84 1.48
CA GLU A 84 -14.79 -3.48 1.52
C GLU A 84 -15.58 -3.09 2.76
N LYS A 85 -14.92 -3.02 3.91
CA LYS A 85 -15.56 -2.62 5.16
C LYS A 85 -16.12 -1.19 5.07
N LEU A 86 -15.39 -0.30 4.42
CA LEU A 86 -15.78 1.10 4.30
C LEU A 86 -16.69 1.39 3.11
N ARG A 87 -17.00 0.38 2.30
CA ARG A 87 -17.80 0.58 1.08
C ARG A 87 -19.17 1.20 1.38
N GLY A 88 -19.76 0.89 2.50
CA GLY A 88 -21.02 1.50 2.94
C GLY A 88 -20.90 2.92 3.47
N ARG A 89 -19.69 3.48 3.49
CA ARG A 89 -19.37 4.82 4.02
C ARG A 89 -19.71 4.94 5.51
N GLU A 90 -19.50 3.85 6.25
CA GLU A 90 -19.67 3.83 7.71
C GLU A 90 -18.38 3.34 8.35
N LEU A 91 -18.01 3.93 9.49
CA LEU A 91 -16.78 3.57 10.21
C LEU A 91 -17.02 2.49 11.29
N ASP A 92 -18.19 1.90 11.33
CA ASP A 92 -18.51 0.89 12.33
C ASP A 92 -17.65 -0.36 12.14
N GLY A 93 -16.91 -0.75 13.18
CA GLY A 93 -16.13 -2.00 13.17
C GLY A 93 -14.87 -2.00 12.31
N TYR A 94 -14.33 -0.84 11.99
CA TYR A 94 -13.16 -0.71 11.11
C TYR A 94 -11.82 -0.97 11.81
N GLU A 95 -11.77 -0.87 13.13
CA GLU A 95 -10.52 -0.71 13.89
C GLU A 95 -9.47 -1.80 13.62
N ALA A 96 -9.87 -3.06 13.68
CA ALA A 96 -8.92 -4.16 13.46
C ALA A 96 -8.36 -4.15 12.04
N LEU A 97 -9.23 -3.87 11.06
CA LEU A 97 -8.82 -3.83 9.65
C LEU A 97 -7.89 -2.66 9.38
N TYR A 98 -8.16 -1.50 9.98
CA TYR A 98 -7.28 -0.34 9.87
C TYR A 98 -5.93 -0.63 10.52
N GLY A 99 -5.92 -1.29 11.69
CA GLY A 99 -4.68 -1.70 12.35
C GLY A 99 -3.81 -2.58 11.46
N ASN A 100 -4.43 -3.49 10.71
CA ASN A 100 -3.70 -4.34 9.77
C ASN A 100 -3.09 -3.52 8.64
N VAL A 101 -3.81 -2.51 8.14
CA VAL A 101 -3.27 -1.61 7.11
C VAL A 101 -2.08 -0.83 7.66
N GLN A 102 -2.20 -0.32 8.89
CA GLN A 102 -1.09 0.41 9.53
C GLN A 102 0.16 -0.45 9.61
N THR A 103 0.03 -1.70 10.04
CA THR A 103 1.14 -2.63 10.17
C THR A 103 1.79 -2.92 8.82
N GLU A 104 0.99 -3.29 7.83
CA GLU A 104 1.55 -3.65 6.53
C GLU A 104 2.07 -2.43 5.77
N TYR A 105 1.47 -1.26 5.95
CA TYR A 105 1.99 -0.03 5.36
C TYR A 105 3.39 0.28 5.91
N LYS A 106 3.55 0.22 7.24
CA LYS A 106 4.85 0.44 7.86
C LYS A 106 5.88 -0.55 7.34
N ASN A 107 5.54 -1.83 7.28
CA ASN A 107 6.44 -2.86 6.77
C ASN A 107 6.86 -2.57 5.32
N THR A 108 5.91 -2.16 4.49
CA THR A 108 6.16 -1.84 3.09
C THR A 108 7.08 -0.62 2.95
N ILE A 109 6.78 0.45 3.68
CA ILE A 109 7.59 1.68 3.64
C ILE A 109 9.01 1.41 4.14
N ASP A 110 9.15 0.66 5.24
CA ASP A 110 10.47 0.32 5.78
C ASP A 110 11.29 -0.47 4.75
N ALA A 111 10.65 -1.41 4.04
CA ALA A 111 11.33 -2.18 3.00
C ALA A 111 11.77 -1.29 1.84
N ILE A 112 10.88 -0.41 1.35
CA ILE A 112 11.20 0.48 0.22
C ILE A 112 12.34 1.42 0.58
N ARG A 113 12.37 1.93 1.81
CA ARG A 113 13.44 2.84 2.25
C ARG A 113 14.83 2.20 2.25
N LYS A 114 14.91 0.89 2.20
CA LYS A 114 16.18 0.17 2.13
C LYS A 114 16.74 0.06 0.71
N ILE A 115 15.94 0.45 -0.30
CA ILE A 115 16.37 0.39 -1.68
C ILE A 115 17.46 1.44 -1.91
N GLU A 116 18.52 1.02 -2.60
CA GLU A 116 19.61 1.91 -2.99
C GLU A 116 19.17 2.76 -4.19
N GLU A 117 19.30 4.07 -4.05
CA GLU A 117 18.95 5.01 -5.11
C GLU A 117 20.06 5.20 -6.12
#